data_e6ec7d427e94f178935709b42b18e232
#
_entry.id   e6ec7d427e94f178935709b42b18e232
#
_cell.length_a   1.000
_cell.length_b   1.000
_cell.length_c   1.000
_cell.angle_alpha   90.00
_cell.angle_beta   90.00
_cell.angle_gamma   90.00
#
_symmetry.space_group_name_H-M   'P 1'
#
loop_
_entity.id
_entity.type
_entity.pdbx_description
1 polymer ?
#
loop_
_entity_poly.entity_id
_entity_poly.type
_entity_poly.pdbx_seq_one_letter_code
_entity_poly.pdbx_strand_id
1 'polypeptide(L)'
;MKTPSMYRLQAREALKNLWVKSAFETLVFLLAILTPSMIVVFYTDGFKAANISPLWAWLAIFSGFGVVPFTYAYCAAFLNHIRTKEATFLKDTWYLGTKNYGRFLGAFMLVYLISLAIGGVMNIASTILEKHDSLLAILIVVAVMLWLFVLMLQVMYAYRMVPYLIHDDHQLKVISALKQSNEMMKGYKLLLFKIDLSLVQWYIYAMILTLIFVFVGEAIASYCFLIIAGIMCVITIVGTFLFLYPYINTTSALFYEDLKADKIGDNILTEDNN
;
A
#
# COMPACT_ATOMS: atom_id res chain seq x y z
N MET A 1 -5.96 -17.88 14.67
CA MET A 1 -5.01 -17.08 13.85
C MET A 1 -3.56 -17.51 14.06
N LYS A 2 -2.72 -17.47 13.01
CA LYS A 2 -1.30 -17.88 13.02
C LYS A 2 -0.37 -16.77 13.54
N THR A 3 0.87 -17.12 13.86
CA THR A 3 1.91 -16.13 14.24
C THR A 3 2.46 -15.39 13.02
N PRO A 4 3.04 -14.18 13.17
CA PRO A 4 3.65 -13.45 12.05
C PRO A 4 4.73 -14.25 11.30
N SER A 5 5.50 -15.08 11.99
CA SER A 5 6.51 -15.94 11.39
C SER A 5 5.92 -17.03 10.48
N MET A 6 4.78 -17.59 10.86
CA MET A 6 4.06 -18.59 10.05
C MET A 6 3.50 -18.00 8.77
N TYR A 7 2.93 -16.79 8.83
CA TYR A 7 2.46 -16.08 7.63
C TYR A 7 3.61 -15.83 6.64
N ARG A 8 4.76 -15.39 7.15
CA ARG A 8 5.96 -15.19 6.32
C ARG A 8 6.45 -16.49 5.66
N LEU A 9 6.46 -17.57 6.40
CA LEU A 9 6.87 -18.87 5.88
C LEU A 9 5.92 -19.31 4.75
N GLN A 10 4.61 -19.29 5.00
CA GLN A 10 3.59 -19.66 4.01
C GLN A 10 3.62 -18.79 2.76
N ALA A 11 3.83 -17.48 2.91
CA ALA A 11 3.96 -16.57 1.76
C ALA A 11 5.21 -16.87 0.94
N ARG A 12 6.34 -17.23 1.59
CA ARG A 12 7.55 -17.70 0.88
C ARG A 12 7.32 -18.99 0.12
N GLU A 13 6.61 -19.93 0.71
CA GLU A 13 6.25 -21.20 0.07
C GLU A 13 5.31 -20.97 -1.12
N ALA A 14 4.31 -20.11 -0.98
CA ALA A 14 3.39 -19.76 -2.06
C ALA A 14 4.10 -19.09 -3.25
N LEU A 15 5.14 -18.28 -2.99
CA LEU A 15 5.94 -17.62 -4.02
C LEU A 15 7.16 -18.47 -4.47
N LYS A 16 7.35 -19.66 -3.94
CA LYS A 16 8.48 -20.52 -4.32
C LYS A 16 8.45 -20.79 -5.83
N ASN A 17 9.60 -20.59 -6.48
CA ASN A 17 9.77 -20.65 -7.95
C ASN A 17 9.03 -19.57 -8.76
N LEU A 18 8.33 -18.63 -8.11
CA LEU A 18 7.59 -17.57 -8.77
C LEU A 18 8.14 -16.15 -8.49
N TRP A 19 9.21 -16.05 -7.68
CA TRP A 19 9.77 -14.77 -7.27
C TRP A 19 10.14 -13.86 -8.44
N VAL A 20 10.84 -14.39 -9.44
CA VAL A 20 11.26 -13.62 -10.62
C VAL A 20 10.05 -13.23 -11.46
N LYS A 21 9.09 -14.13 -11.63
CA LYS A 21 7.87 -13.87 -12.38
C LYS A 21 7.03 -12.80 -11.67
N SER A 22 6.78 -12.94 -10.37
CA SER A 22 5.99 -11.97 -9.61
C SER A 22 6.68 -10.59 -9.55
N ALA A 23 8.01 -10.55 -9.42
CA ALA A 23 8.78 -9.31 -9.48
C ALA A 23 8.68 -8.64 -10.86
N PHE A 24 8.80 -9.41 -11.95
CA PHE A 24 8.64 -8.89 -13.31
C PHE A 24 7.23 -8.36 -13.56
N GLU A 25 6.20 -9.09 -13.16
CA GLU A 25 4.81 -8.65 -13.29
C GLU A 25 4.52 -7.42 -12.42
N THR A 26 5.13 -7.33 -11.22
CA THR A 26 5.09 -6.11 -10.38
C THR A 26 5.76 -4.92 -11.08
N LEU A 27 6.90 -5.14 -11.75
CA LEU A 27 7.56 -4.09 -12.51
C LEU A 27 6.67 -3.56 -13.64
N VAL A 28 6.08 -4.46 -14.43
CA VAL A 28 5.16 -4.09 -15.51
C VAL A 28 3.97 -3.32 -14.96
N PHE A 29 3.39 -3.79 -13.85
CA PHE A 29 2.30 -3.11 -13.17
C PHE A 29 2.71 -1.71 -12.67
N LEU A 30 3.87 -1.58 -12.04
CA LEU A 30 4.42 -0.31 -11.58
C LEU A 30 4.64 0.68 -12.73
N LEU A 31 5.22 0.22 -13.84
CA LEU A 31 5.41 1.03 -15.03
C LEU A 31 4.07 1.49 -15.60
N ALA A 32 3.07 0.63 -15.68
CA ALA A 32 1.72 0.99 -16.14
C ALA A 32 1.08 2.07 -15.25
N ILE A 33 1.27 1.99 -13.93
CA ILE A 33 0.77 3.00 -12.97
C ILE A 33 1.51 4.33 -13.10
N LEU A 34 2.83 4.30 -13.26
CA LEU A 34 3.65 5.50 -13.29
C LEU A 34 3.62 6.22 -14.65
N THR A 35 3.38 5.48 -15.75
CA THR A 35 3.41 6.03 -17.10
C THR A 35 2.54 7.28 -17.28
N PRO A 36 1.27 7.34 -16.86
CA PRO A 36 0.46 8.55 -17.03
C PRO A 36 1.05 9.75 -16.31
N SER A 37 1.54 9.57 -15.08
CA SER A 37 2.16 10.64 -14.29
C SER A 37 3.49 11.09 -14.90
N MET A 38 4.30 10.16 -15.41
CA MET A 38 5.56 10.48 -16.08
C MET A 38 5.34 11.25 -17.38
N ILE A 39 4.33 10.89 -18.17
CA ILE A 39 3.95 11.64 -19.38
C ILE A 39 3.63 13.08 -19.02
N VAL A 40 2.82 13.31 -17.97
CA VAL A 40 2.49 14.67 -17.54
C VAL A 40 3.74 15.44 -17.10
N VAL A 41 4.60 14.84 -16.28
CA VAL A 41 5.87 15.48 -15.83
C VAL A 41 6.77 15.83 -17.01
N PHE A 42 6.87 14.93 -18.00
CA PHE A 42 7.70 15.14 -19.19
C PHE A 42 7.20 16.32 -20.03
N TYR A 43 5.89 16.46 -20.22
CA TYR A 43 5.29 17.54 -21.03
C TYR A 43 5.21 18.89 -20.30
N THR A 44 5.42 18.92 -18.96
CA THR A 44 5.38 20.17 -18.16
C THR A 44 6.77 20.74 -17.85
N ASP A 45 7.78 20.45 -18.66
CA ASP A 45 9.19 20.91 -18.48
C ASP A 45 9.79 20.57 -17.11
N GLY A 46 9.47 19.38 -16.62
CA GLY A 46 9.91 18.94 -15.31
C GLY A 46 9.13 19.61 -14.17
N PHE A 47 9.60 19.46 -12.97
CA PHE A 47 8.93 19.92 -11.73
C PHE A 47 8.78 21.44 -11.54
N LYS A 48 8.86 22.24 -12.59
CA LYS A 48 8.59 23.69 -12.51
C LYS A 48 7.07 23.93 -12.40
N ALA A 49 6.55 23.79 -11.21
CA ALA A 49 5.13 23.91 -10.88
C ALA A 49 4.45 25.23 -11.35
N ALA A 50 5.24 26.25 -11.65
CA ALA A 50 4.72 27.57 -12.04
C ALA A 50 4.07 27.62 -13.44
N ASN A 51 4.30 26.63 -14.32
CA ASN A 51 3.86 26.65 -15.72
C ASN A 51 2.97 25.47 -16.13
N ILE A 52 2.44 24.70 -15.18
CA ILE A 52 1.54 23.59 -15.51
C ILE A 52 0.22 24.16 -16.01
N SER A 53 -0.11 23.96 -17.30
CA SER A 53 -1.42 24.35 -17.79
C SER A 53 -2.52 23.56 -17.04
N PRO A 54 -3.68 24.16 -16.77
CA PRO A 54 -4.79 23.47 -16.09
C PRO A 54 -5.14 22.12 -16.75
N LEU A 55 -5.02 22.01 -18.07
CA LEU A 55 -5.28 20.79 -18.81
C LEU A 55 -4.37 19.63 -18.38
N TRP A 56 -3.05 19.86 -18.23
CA TRP A 56 -2.11 18.82 -17.82
C TRP A 56 -2.32 18.41 -16.37
N ALA A 57 -2.65 19.38 -15.49
CA ALA A 57 -2.99 19.09 -14.11
C ALA A 57 -4.23 18.16 -14.02
N TRP A 58 -5.27 18.46 -14.78
CA TRP A 58 -6.46 17.61 -14.86
C TRP A 58 -6.15 16.22 -15.44
N LEU A 59 -5.35 16.14 -16.50
CA LEU A 59 -4.94 14.85 -17.07
C LEU A 59 -4.15 14.00 -16.07
N ALA A 60 -3.27 14.60 -15.25
CA ALA A 60 -2.56 13.89 -14.19
C ALA A 60 -3.52 13.33 -13.14
N ILE A 61 -4.46 14.14 -12.69
CA ILE A 61 -5.48 13.74 -11.72
C ILE A 61 -6.34 12.59 -12.27
N PHE A 62 -6.90 12.74 -13.48
CA PHE A 62 -7.74 11.72 -14.09
C PHE A 62 -6.98 10.42 -14.39
N SER A 63 -5.72 10.51 -14.84
CA SER A 63 -4.90 9.31 -15.05
C SER A 63 -4.64 8.56 -13.75
N GLY A 64 -4.38 9.28 -12.64
CA GLY A 64 -4.26 8.68 -11.33
C GLY A 64 -5.51 7.90 -10.92
N PHE A 65 -6.69 8.51 -11.02
CA PHE A 65 -7.96 7.84 -10.73
C PHE A 65 -8.23 6.64 -11.64
N GLY A 66 -7.82 6.71 -12.91
CA GLY A 66 -7.97 5.60 -13.87
C GLY A 66 -7.20 4.34 -13.45
N VAL A 67 -6.07 4.50 -12.79
CA VAL A 67 -5.17 3.39 -12.43
C VAL A 67 -5.47 2.80 -11.06
N VAL A 68 -6.00 3.59 -10.14
CA VAL A 68 -6.25 3.17 -8.74
C VAL A 68 -7.06 1.88 -8.60
N PRO A 69 -8.16 1.64 -9.34
CA PRO A 69 -8.90 0.38 -9.25
C PRO A 69 -8.06 -0.86 -9.51
N PHE A 70 -7.04 -0.72 -10.37
CA PHE A 70 -6.12 -1.82 -10.67
C PHE A 70 -5.17 -2.14 -9.51
N THR A 71 -4.90 -1.21 -8.59
CA THR A 71 -4.12 -1.51 -7.36
C THR A 71 -4.90 -2.43 -6.44
N TYR A 72 -6.21 -2.23 -6.30
CA TYR A 72 -7.09 -3.13 -5.55
C TYR A 72 -7.23 -4.50 -6.24
N ALA A 73 -7.38 -4.49 -7.57
CA ALA A 73 -7.41 -5.71 -8.37
C ALA A 73 -6.11 -6.50 -8.25
N TYR A 74 -4.97 -5.83 -8.20
CA TYR A 74 -3.67 -6.46 -8.02
C TYR A 74 -3.57 -7.18 -6.67
N CYS A 75 -4.04 -6.57 -5.58
CA CYS A 75 -4.15 -7.25 -4.29
C CYS A 75 -5.03 -8.52 -4.39
N ALA A 76 -6.19 -8.42 -5.04
CA ALA A 76 -7.12 -9.55 -5.21
C ALA A 76 -6.55 -10.68 -6.09
N ALA A 77 -5.67 -10.37 -7.06
CA ALA A 77 -5.00 -11.35 -7.91
C ALA A 77 -4.12 -12.32 -7.09
N PHE A 78 -3.51 -11.85 -6.01
CA PHE A 78 -2.76 -12.73 -5.10
C PHE A 78 -3.65 -13.69 -4.32
N LEU A 79 -4.89 -13.31 -4.03
CA LEU A 79 -5.87 -14.22 -3.45
C LEU A 79 -6.23 -15.35 -4.43
N ASN A 80 -6.45 -15.01 -5.72
CA ASN A 80 -6.65 -16.02 -6.76
C ASN A 80 -5.47 -16.99 -6.82
N HIS A 81 -4.24 -16.47 -6.84
CA HIS A 81 -3.04 -17.29 -6.86
C HIS A 81 -2.97 -18.29 -5.69
N ILE A 82 -3.30 -17.85 -4.47
CA ILE A 82 -3.30 -18.73 -3.29
C ILE A 82 -4.32 -19.85 -3.44
N ARG A 83 -5.48 -19.58 -4.02
CA ARG A 83 -6.58 -20.54 -4.21
C ARG A 83 -6.33 -21.51 -5.37
N THR A 84 -5.92 -20.99 -6.52
CA THR A 84 -5.80 -21.75 -7.78
C THR A 84 -4.41 -22.33 -8.01
N LYS A 85 -3.38 -21.79 -7.33
CA LYS A 85 -1.95 -22.06 -7.57
C LYS A 85 -1.47 -21.61 -8.96
N GLU A 86 -2.28 -20.88 -9.71
CA GLU A 86 -1.89 -20.32 -10.99
C GLU A 86 -1.23 -18.95 -10.79
N ALA A 87 -0.13 -18.73 -11.49
CA ALA A 87 0.62 -17.48 -11.40
C ALA A 87 0.24 -16.55 -12.57
N THR A 88 -0.96 -15.99 -12.52
CA THR A 88 -1.53 -15.12 -13.58
C THR A 88 -1.85 -13.71 -13.06
N PHE A 89 -0.92 -13.13 -12.26
CA PHE A 89 -1.17 -11.88 -11.53
C PHE A 89 -1.61 -10.71 -12.42
N LEU A 90 -0.93 -10.44 -13.54
CA LEU A 90 -1.30 -9.33 -14.43
C LEU A 90 -2.61 -9.58 -15.16
N LYS A 91 -2.83 -10.80 -15.67
CA LYS A 91 -4.07 -11.18 -16.33
C LYS A 91 -5.25 -11.04 -15.39
N ASP A 92 -5.10 -11.55 -14.16
CA ASP A 92 -6.13 -11.46 -13.13
C ASP A 92 -6.36 -10.00 -12.70
N THR A 93 -5.29 -9.22 -12.54
CA THR A 93 -5.39 -7.79 -12.23
C THR A 93 -6.19 -7.05 -13.28
N TRP A 94 -5.92 -7.28 -14.56
CA TRP A 94 -6.66 -6.63 -15.64
C TRP A 94 -8.13 -7.05 -15.65
N TYR A 95 -8.39 -8.36 -15.58
CA TYR A 95 -9.75 -8.89 -15.57
C TYR A 95 -10.56 -8.40 -14.36
N LEU A 96 -10.00 -8.48 -13.15
CA LEU A 96 -10.68 -8.06 -11.93
C LEU A 96 -10.83 -6.54 -11.87
N GLY A 97 -9.80 -5.79 -12.34
CA GLY A 97 -9.81 -4.34 -12.39
C GLY A 97 -10.91 -3.80 -13.31
N THR A 98 -11.06 -4.38 -14.48
CA THR A 98 -12.12 -3.97 -15.43
C THR A 98 -13.50 -4.40 -14.96
N LYS A 99 -13.65 -5.64 -14.49
CA LYS A 99 -14.93 -6.18 -14.01
C LYS A 99 -15.48 -5.44 -12.79
N ASN A 100 -14.61 -5.06 -11.85
CA ASN A 100 -14.99 -4.44 -10.58
C ASN A 100 -14.62 -2.96 -10.50
N TYR A 101 -14.31 -2.31 -11.63
CA TYR A 101 -13.77 -0.97 -11.70
C TYR A 101 -14.50 0.04 -10.81
N GLY A 102 -15.80 0.20 -10.98
CA GLY A 102 -16.60 1.17 -10.25
C GLY A 102 -16.63 0.90 -8.74
N ARG A 103 -16.62 -0.39 -8.33
CA ARG A 103 -16.63 -0.76 -6.90
C ARG A 103 -15.26 -0.52 -6.25
N PHE A 104 -14.18 -0.86 -6.93
CA PHE A 104 -12.83 -0.57 -6.46
C PHE A 104 -12.58 0.94 -6.40
N LEU A 105 -12.99 1.69 -7.43
CA LEU A 105 -12.91 3.15 -7.44
C LEU A 105 -13.73 3.76 -6.29
N GLY A 106 -14.97 3.33 -6.10
CA GLY A 106 -15.83 3.81 -5.02
C GLY A 106 -15.25 3.52 -3.63
N ALA A 107 -14.72 2.31 -3.42
CA ALA A 107 -14.08 1.96 -2.15
C ALA A 107 -12.83 2.82 -1.89
N PHE A 108 -11.98 2.99 -2.90
CA PHE A 108 -10.82 3.87 -2.79
C PHE A 108 -11.22 5.30 -2.48
N MET A 109 -12.19 5.87 -3.22
CA MET A 109 -12.63 7.25 -3.01
C MET A 109 -13.14 7.50 -1.59
N LEU A 110 -13.90 6.57 -1.02
CA LEU A 110 -14.39 6.68 0.36
C LEU A 110 -13.24 6.64 1.37
N VAL A 111 -12.29 5.72 1.22
CA VAL A 111 -11.11 5.64 2.11
C VAL A 111 -10.23 6.88 1.92
N TYR A 112 -10.08 7.35 0.69
CA TYR A 112 -9.31 8.55 0.36
C TYR A 112 -9.91 9.82 0.98
N LEU A 113 -11.23 9.98 0.94
CA LEU A 113 -11.92 11.12 1.58
C LEU A 113 -11.70 11.13 3.11
N ILE A 114 -11.75 9.97 3.75
CA ILE A 114 -11.43 9.85 5.19
C ILE A 114 -9.97 10.27 5.44
N SER A 115 -9.05 9.80 4.60
CA SER A 115 -7.62 10.13 4.71
C SER A 115 -7.35 11.61 4.45
N LEU A 116 -8.06 12.24 3.50
CA LEU A 116 -7.99 13.68 3.24
C LEU A 116 -8.46 14.51 4.44
N ALA A 117 -9.52 14.10 5.12
CA ALA A 117 -10.00 14.80 6.31
C ALA A 117 -8.93 14.77 7.42
N ILE A 118 -8.31 13.60 7.66
CA ILE A 118 -7.23 13.47 8.64
C ILE A 118 -6.01 14.30 8.22
N GLY A 119 -5.61 14.22 6.95
CA GLY A 119 -4.49 14.98 6.38
C GLY A 119 -4.70 16.50 6.44
N GLY A 120 -5.94 16.97 6.24
CA GLY A 120 -6.31 18.36 6.39
C GLY A 120 -6.09 18.86 7.83
N VAL A 121 -6.49 18.07 8.82
CA VAL A 121 -6.24 18.40 10.24
C VAL A 121 -4.73 18.41 10.54
N MET A 122 -3.97 17.45 9.99
CA MET A 122 -2.50 17.45 10.13
C MET A 122 -1.85 18.70 9.53
N ASN A 123 -2.32 19.15 8.37
CA ASN A 123 -1.83 20.37 7.72
C ASN A 123 -2.12 21.63 8.55
N ILE A 124 -3.31 21.74 9.13
CA ILE A 124 -3.65 22.83 10.05
C ILE A 124 -2.73 22.80 11.28
N ALA A 125 -2.50 21.62 11.86
CA ALA A 125 -1.60 21.47 13.01
C ALA A 125 -0.16 21.90 12.69
N SER A 126 0.37 21.55 11.50
CA SER A 126 1.71 21.98 11.06
C SER A 126 1.80 23.49 10.89
N THR A 127 0.75 24.15 10.33
CA THR A 127 0.69 25.60 10.18
C THR A 127 0.65 26.34 11.52
N ILE A 128 0.03 25.74 12.54
CA ILE A 128 0.05 26.28 13.90
C ILE A 128 1.47 26.18 14.50
N LEU A 129 2.16 25.06 14.25
CA LEU A 129 3.54 24.85 14.71
C LEU A 129 4.50 25.91 14.16
N GLU A 130 4.36 26.26 12.87
CA GLU A 130 5.21 27.27 12.22
C GLU A 130 5.04 28.68 12.82
N LYS A 131 3.91 28.95 13.47
CA LYS A 131 3.59 30.27 14.04
C LYS A 131 3.93 30.42 15.53
N HIS A 132 4.29 29.35 16.20
CA HIS A 132 4.49 29.35 17.64
C HIS A 132 5.83 28.72 18.02
N ASP A 133 6.74 29.55 18.56
CA ASP A 133 8.09 29.12 19.00
C ASP A 133 8.12 28.57 20.45
N SER A 134 6.98 28.53 21.14
CA SER A 134 6.98 28.03 22.53
C SER A 134 7.13 26.51 22.57
N LEU A 135 8.02 26.01 23.41
CA LEU A 135 8.26 24.57 23.61
C LEU A 135 6.95 23.81 23.91
N LEU A 136 6.06 24.40 24.71
CA LEU A 136 4.79 23.78 25.06
C LEU A 136 3.88 23.62 23.81
N ALA A 137 3.81 24.64 22.95
CA ALA A 137 3.03 24.55 21.71
C ALA A 137 3.60 23.48 20.79
N ILE A 138 4.91 23.40 20.64
CA ILE A 138 5.59 22.34 19.85
C ILE A 138 5.23 20.96 20.38
N LEU A 139 5.32 20.73 21.68
CA LEU A 139 5.00 19.43 22.27
C LEU A 139 3.54 19.02 22.06
N ILE A 140 2.59 19.97 22.21
CA ILE A 140 1.16 19.71 21.98
C ILE A 140 0.91 19.34 20.52
N VAL A 141 1.46 20.11 19.56
CA VAL A 141 1.25 19.83 18.14
C VAL A 141 1.87 18.51 17.73
N VAL A 142 3.08 18.18 18.20
CA VAL A 142 3.71 16.89 17.95
C VAL A 142 2.86 15.75 18.50
N ALA A 143 2.31 15.88 19.72
CA ALA A 143 1.42 14.87 20.29
C ALA A 143 0.15 14.67 19.44
N VAL A 144 -0.47 15.76 18.96
CA VAL A 144 -1.64 15.72 18.07
C VAL A 144 -1.27 15.05 16.74
N MET A 145 -0.14 15.39 16.13
CA MET A 145 0.32 14.77 14.89
C MET A 145 0.56 13.27 15.05
N LEU A 146 1.19 12.84 16.14
CA LEU A 146 1.37 11.43 16.44
C LEU A 146 0.02 10.71 16.62
N TRP A 147 -0.92 11.32 17.31
CA TRP A 147 -2.26 10.76 17.47
C TRP A 147 -3.01 10.62 16.14
N LEU A 148 -2.97 11.65 15.29
CA LEU A 148 -3.56 11.62 13.95
C LEU A 148 -2.88 10.56 13.05
N PHE A 149 -1.57 10.40 13.15
CA PHE A 149 -0.83 9.36 12.45
C PHE A 149 -1.30 7.95 12.87
N VAL A 150 -1.45 7.71 14.17
CA VAL A 150 -1.99 6.43 14.68
C VAL A 150 -3.42 6.20 14.16
N LEU A 151 -4.25 7.25 14.12
CA LEU A 151 -5.61 7.18 13.59
C LEU A 151 -5.61 6.83 12.10
N MET A 152 -4.71 7.42 11.32
CA MET A 152 -4.54 7.08 9.90
C MET A 152 -4.13 5.62 9.71
N LEU A 153 -3.21 5.10 10.52
CA LEU A 153 -2.86 3.67 10.50
C LEU A 153 -4.07 2.80 10.83
N GLN A 154 -4.86 3.16 11.82
CA GLN A 154 -6.08 2.41 12.16
C GLN A 154 -7.08 2.35 11.00
N VAL A 155 -7.25 3.44 10.24
CA VAL A 155 -8.09 3.50 9.05
C VAL A 155 -7.54 2.60 7.95
N MET A 156 -6.23 2.67 7.67
CA MET A 156 -5.58 1.82 6.67
C MET A 156 -5.79 0.32 6.97
N TYR A 157 -5.57 -0.08 8.22
CA TYR A 157 -5.75 -1.49 8.62
C TYR A 157 -7.24 -1.90 8.69
N ALA A 158 -8.14 -1.00 9.03
CA ALA A 158 -9.58 -1.28 9.04
C ALA A 158 -10.11 -1.66 7.65
N TYR A 159 -9.59 -1.04 6.59
CA TYR A 159 -10.08 -1.22 5.22
C TYR A 159 -9.16 -2.08 4.35
N ARG A 160 -8.14 -2.70 4.94
CA ARG A 160 -7.17 -3.54 4.22
C ARG A 160 -7.81 -4.74 3.51
N MET A 161 -8.92 -5.26 4.05
CA MET A 161 -9.58 -6.46 3.51
C MET A 161 -10.62 -6.16 2.41
N VAL A 162 -10.91 -4.89 2.14
CA VAL A 162 -11.92 -4.46 1.16
C VAL A 162 -11.70 -5.05 -0.25
N PRO A 163 -10.48 -5.06 -0.82
CA PRO A 163 -10.27 -5.65 -2.15
C PRO A 163 -10.67 -7.12 -2.23
N TYR A 164 -10.38 -7.89 -1.19
CA TYR A 164 -10.69 -9.31 -1.12
C TYR A 164 -12.19 -9.56 -0.96
N LEU A 165 -12.88 -8.76 -0.14
CA LEU A 165 -14.33 -8.83 0.05
C LEU A 165 -15.10 -8.51 -1.24
N ILE A 166 -14.70 -7.46 -1.95
CA ILE A 166 -15.31 -7.09 -3.25
C ILE A 166 -15.06 -8.17 -4.31
N HIS A 167 -13.90 -8.85 -4.22
CA HIS A 167 -13.58 -9.97 -5.10
C HIS A 167 -14.45 -11.19 -4.80
N ASP A 168 -14.64 -11.52 -3.53
CA ASP A 168 -15.38 -12.71 -3.09
C ASP A 168 -16.90 -12.59 -3.31
N ASP A 169 -17.46 -11.42 -3.06
CA ASP A 169 -18.89 -11.18 -3.26
C ASP A 169 -19.12 -10.09 -4.31
N HIS A 170 -19.55 -10.52 -5.49
CA HIS A 170 -19.82 -9.63 -6.62
C HIS A 170 -21.08 -8.77 -6.43
N GLN A 171 -21.94 -9.07 -5.47
CA GLN A 171 -23.14 -8.28 -5.17
C GLN A 171 -22.95 -7.32 -3.98
N LEU A 172 -21.87 -7.46 -3.24
CA LEU A 172 -21.60 -6.66 -2.05
C LEU A 172 -21.45 -5.17 -2.41
N LYS A 173 -22.27 -4.33 -1.79
CA LYS A 173 -22.19 -2.87 -1.93
C LYS A 173 -20.90 -2.35 -1.28
N VAL A 174 -20.31 -1.29 -1.85
CA VAL A 174 -19.05 -0.70 -1.37
C VAL A 174 -19.07 -0.35 0.13
N ILE A 175 -20.14 0.31 0.59
CA ILE A 175 -20.29 0.68 2.01
C ILE A 175 -20.36 -0.55 2.91
N SER A 176 -21.06 -1.61 2.46
CA SER A 176 -21.14 -2.88 3.19
C SER A 176 -19.76 -3.57 3.24
N ALA A 177 -19.00 -3.54 2.15
CA ALA A 177 -17.63 -4.06 2.12
C ALA A 177 -16.71 -3.33 3.11
N LEU A 178 -16.82 -1.99 3.21
CA LEU A 178 -16.07 -1.20 4.19
C LEU A 178 -16.46 -1.56 5.64
N LYS A 179 -17.77 -1.66 5.93
CA LYS A 179 -18.26 -2.06 7.25
C LYS A 179 -17.76 -3.47 7.62
N GLN A 180 -17.94 -4.43 6.71
CA GLN A 180 -17.52 -5.81 6.92
C GLN A 180 -16.00 -5.93 7.11
N SER A 181 -15.19 -5.22 6.31
CA SER A 181 -13.75 -5.16 6.49
C SER A 181 -13.37 -4.65 7.88
N ASN A 182 -13.98 -3.54 8.33
CA ASN A 182 -13.70 -2.98 9.65
C ASN A 182 -14.12 -3.93 10.79
N GLU A 183 -15.25 -4.64 10.64
CA GLU A 183 -15.72 -5.64 11.62
C GLU A 183 -14.80 -6.87 11.66
N MET A 184 -14.39 -7.38 10.50
CA MET A 184 -13.43 -8.48 10.41
C MET A 184 -12.09 -8.13 11.06
N MET A 185 -11.64 -6.88 10.90
CA MET A 185 -10.35 -6.40 11.42
C MET A 185 -10.39 -5.99 12.90
N LYS A 186 -11.54 -6.02 13.57
CA LYS A 186 -11.61 -5.79 15.03
C LYS A 186 -10.82 -6.85 15.78
N GLY A 187 -9.87 -6.41 16.61
CA GLY A 187 -8.97 -7.28 17.38
C GLY A 187 -7.73 -7.78 16.60
N TYR A 188 -7.73 -7.70 15.26
CA TYR A 188 -6.66 -8.24 14.42
C TYR A 188 -5.75 -7.19 13.76
N LYS A 189 -6.10 -5.89 13.86
CA LYS A 189 -5.32 -4.78 13.27
C LYS A 189 -3.86 -4.79 13.75
N LEU A 190 -3.64 -5.00 15.04
CA LEU A 190 -2.30 -5.05 15.64
C LEU A 190 -1.49 -6.28 15.14
N LEU A 191 -2.16 -7.42 14.94
CA LEU A 191 -1.50 -8.62 14.40
C LEU A 191 -1.01 -8.36 12.97
N LEU A 192 -1.88 -7.80 12.11
CA LEU A 192 -1.51 -7.44 10.73
C LEU A 192 -0.40 -6.37 10.71
N PHE A 193 -0.47 -5.37 11.59
CA PHE A 193 0.60 -4.38 11.76
C PHE A 193 1.94 -5.04 12.11
N LYS A 194 1.97 -6.01 13.05
CA LYS A 194 3.19 -6.75 13.39
C LYS A 194 3.73 -7.56 12.22
N ILE A 195 2.84 -8.14 11.41
CA ILE A 195 3.23 -8.85 10.19
C ILE A 195 3.89 -7.87 9.22
N ASP A 196 3.23 -6.76 8.89
CA ASP A 196 3.77 -5.74 7.98
C ASP A 196 5.09 -5.15 8.50
N LEU A 197 5.19 -4.85 9.80
CA LEU A 197 6.42 -4.35 10.40
C LEU A 197 7.58 -5.34 10.24
N SER A 198 7.30 -6.63 10.37
CA SER A 198 8.30 -7.69 10.18
C SER A 198 8.77 -7.82 8.73
N LEU A 199 8.00 -7.32 7.75
CA LEU A 199 8.36 -7.26 6.35
C LEU A 199 9.07 -5.95 6.01
N VAL A 200 8.61 -4.83 6.58
CA VAL A 200 9.16 -3.48 6.38
C VAL A 200 10.61 -3.37 6.88
N GLN A 201 11.07 -4.21 7.80
CA GLN A 201 12.48 -4.21 8.23
C GLN A 201 13.47 -4.30 7.05
N TRP A 202 13.10 -4.96 5.94
CA TRP A 202 13.91 -5.04 4.73
C TRP A 202 14.05 -3.70 4.03
N TYR A 203 12.99 -2.87 4.04
CA TYR A 203 13.07 -1.48 3.55
C TYR A 203 13.98 -0.63 4.41
N ILE A 204 13.93 -0.82 5.73
CA ILE A 204 14.79 -0.09 6.66
C ILE A 204 16.25 -0.43 6.39
N TYR A 205 16.59 -1.70 6.19
CA TYR A 205 17.96 -2.09 5.83
C TYR A 205 18.41 -1.52 4.48
N ALA A 206 17.54 -1.56 3.46
CA ALA A 206 17.81 -0.95 2.17
C ALA A 206 18.04 0.56 2.27
N MET A 207 17.23 1.26 3.07
CA MET A 207 17.34 2.70 3.31
C MET A 207 18.65 3.05 4.06
N ILE A 208 19.00 2.29 5.10
CA ILE A 208 20.26 2.48 5.83
C ILE A 208 21.46 2.28 4.91
N LEU A 209 21.45 1.21 4.10
CA LEU A 209 22.49 0.95 3.13
C LEU A 209 22.66 2.11 2.14
N THR A 210 21.55 2.61 1.61
CA THR A 210 21.49 3.78 0.73
C THR A 210 22.11 5.01 1.39
N LEU A 211 21.75 5.32 2.63
CA LEU A 211 22.31 6.46 3.37
C LEU A 211 23.82 6.33 3.56
N ILE A 212 24.31 5.12 3.89
CA ILE A 212 25.75 4.86 4.01
C ILE A 212 26.47 5.18 2.68
N PHE A 213 25.93 4.72 1.55
CA PHE A 213 26.52 5.01 0.23
C PHE A 213 26.55 6.51 -0.09
N VAL A 214 25.50 7.25 0.24
CA VAL A 214 25.45 8.71 0.04
C VAL A 214 26.49 9.40 0.91
N PHE A 215 26.55 9.11 2.22
CA PHE A 215 27.54 9.71 3.13
C PHE A 215 28.98 9.41 2.73
N VAL A 216 29.27 8.18 2.32
CA VAL A 216 30.60 7.79 1.85
C VAL A 216 30.92 8.52 0.54
N GLY A 217 29.94 8.66 -0.36
CA GLY A 217 30.11 9.40 -1.61
C GLY A 217 30.44 10.87 -1.40
N GLU A 218 29.77 11.53 -0.47
CA GLU A 218 30.07 12.92 -0.07
C GLU A 218 31.44 13.05 0.59
N ALA A 219 31.80 12.13 1.49
CA ALA A 219 33.09 12.15 2.19
C ALA A 219 34.31 11.99 1.26
N ILE A 220 34.19 11.22 0.17
CA ILE A 220 35.24 11.00 -0.81
C ILE A 220 35.28 12.15 -1.83
N ALA A 221 34.26 13.02 -1.90
CA ALA A 221 34.13 14.15 -2.84
C ALA A 221 34.39 13.78 -4.31
N SER A 222 34.09 12.54 -4.70
CA SER A 222 34.28 12.01 -6.04
C SER A 222 32.98 11.92 -6.81
N TYR A 223 32.83 12.64 -7.91
CA TYR A 223 31.66 12.59 -8.78
C TYR A 223 31.34 11.18 -9.28
N CYS A 224 32.39 10.39 -9.64
CA CYS A 224 32.16 9.00 -10.06
C CYS A 224 31.57 8.15 -8.94
N PHE A 225 32.02 8.34 -7.71
CA PHE A 225 31.49 7.60 -6.56
C PHE A 225 30.06 7.98 -6.24
N LEU A 226 29.71 9.27 -6.34
CA LEU A 226 28.31 9.73 -6.15
C LEU A 226 27.37 9.17 -7.22
N ILE A 227 27.79 9.06 -8.47
CA ILE A 227 27.02 8.43 -9.55
C ILE A 227 26.80 6.94 -9.24
N ILE A 228 27.84 6.22 -8.84
CA ILE A 228 27.73 4.81 -8.46
C ILE A 228 26.80 4.65 -7.26
N ALA A 229 26.94 5.48 -6.23
CA ALA A 229 26.08 5.49 -5.06
C ALA A 229 24.62 5.72 -5.44
N GLY A 230 24.34 6.67 -6.34
CA GLY A 230 23.00 6.94 -6.87
C GLY A 230 22.41 5.75 -7.61
N ILE A 231 23.19 5.10 -8.48
CA ILE A 231 22.75 3.88 -9.20
C ILE A 231 22.44 2.75 -8.22
N MET A 232 23.34 2.51 -7.24
CA MET A 232 23.13 1.48 -6.21
C MET A 232 21.91 1.77 -5.35
N CYS A 233 21.65 3.03 -5.03
CA CYS A 233 20.44 3.50 -4.35
C CYS A 233 19.18 3.11 -5.12
N VAL A 234 19.12 3.45 -6.41
CA VAL A 234 17.97 3.14 -7.27
C VAL A 234 17.76 1.61 -7.37
N ILE A 235 18.82 0.85 -7.61
CA ILE A 235 18.76 -0.61 -7.70
C ILE A 235 18.23 -1.20 -6.37
N THR A 236 18.73 -0.71 -5.24
CA THR A 236 18.33 -1.21 -3.92
C THR A 236 16.85 -0.91 -3.63
N ILE A 237 16.41 0.32 -3.88
CA ILE A 237 15.02 0.74 -3.65
C ILE A 237 14.07 -0.03 -4.58
N VAL A 238 14.34 -0.02 -5.88
CA VAL A 238 13.50 -0.70 -6.89
C VAL A 238 13.49 -2.20 -6.67
N GLY A 239 14.67 -2.82 -6.48
CA GLY A 239 14.77 -4.26 -6.23
C GLY A 239 14.02 -4.68 -4.97
N THR A 240 14.19 -3.94 -3.86
CA THR A 240 13.47 -4.22 -2.62
C THR A 240 11.96 -4.11 -2.85
N PHE A 241 11.49 -3.07 -3.54
CA PHE A 241 10.07 -2.90 -3.85
C PHE A 241 9.53 -4.06 -4.69
N LEU A 242 10.22 -4.45 -5.77
CA LEU A 242 9.78 -5.50 -6.68
C LEU A 242 9.62 -6.87 -6.00
N PHE A 243 10.45 -7.19 -5.03
CA PHE A 243 10.35 -8.45 -4.28
C PHE A 243 9.42 -8.37 -3.08
N LEU A 244 9.41 -7.23 -2.39
CA LEU A 244 8.63 -7.07 -1.16
C LEU A 244 7.14 -6.85 -1.44
N TYR A 245 6.79 -6.16 -2.52
CA TYR A 245 5.40 -5.87 -2.86
C TYR A 245 4.57 -7.16 -3.12
N PRO A 246 5.01 -8.12 -3.95
CA PRO A 246 4.35 -9.43 -4.06
C PRO A 246 4.28 -10.18 -2.72
N TYR A 247 5.34 -10.10 -1.92
CA TYR A 247 5.39 -10.77 -0.64
C TYR A 247 4.36 -10.25 0.36
N ILE A 248 4.22 -8.93 0.46
CA ILE A 248 3.21 -8.27 1.31
C ILE A 248 1.79 -8.64 0.84
N ASN A 249 1.53 -8.62 -0.47
CA ASN A 249 0.20 -8.96 -1.01
C ASN A 249 -0.15 -10.44 -0.79
N THR A 250 0.80 -11.35 -0.99
CA THR A 250 0.62 -12.79 -0.69
C THR A 250 0.33 -13.00 0.80
N THR A 251 1.09 -12.33 1.67
CA THR A 251 0.90 -12.42 3.12
C THR A 251 -0.48 -11.89 3.54
N SER A 252 -0.91 -10.76 2.97
CA SER A 252 -2.23 -10.16 3.24
C SER A 252 -3.38 -11.04 2.75
N ALA A 253 -3.21 -11.72 1.61
CA ALA A 253 -4.20 -12.64 1.09
C ALA A 253 -4.32 -13.92 1.95
N LEU A 254 -3.21 -14.49 2.44
CA LEU A 254 -3.21 -15.58 3.40
C LEU A 254 -3.88 -15.18 4.73
N PHE A 255 -3.59 -13.98 5.19
CA PHE A 255 -4.21 -13.43 6.39
C PHE A 255 -5.73 -13.29 6.23
N TYR A 256 -6.20 -12.84 5.06
CA TYR A 256 -7.63 -12.73 4.76
C TYR A 256 -8.32 -14.09 4.78
N GLU A 257 -7.73 -15.14 4.21
CA GLU A 257 -8.28 -16.51 4.24
C GLU A 257 -8.43 -17.02 5.67
N ASP A 258 -7.42 -16.87 6.49
CA ASP A 258 -7.46 -17.29 7.89
C ASP A 258 -8.50 -16.48 8.69
N LEU A 259 -8.59 -15.16 8.43
CA LEU A 259 -9.55 -14.27 9.08
C LEU A 259 -11.00 -14.62 8.71
N LYS A 260 -11.22 -14.96 7.44
CA LYS A 260 -12.53 -15.41 6.95
C LYS A 260 -12.95 -16.73 7.59
N ALA A 261 -12.04 -17.68 7.70
CA ALA A 261 -12.29 -18.96 8.35
C ALA A 261 -12.61 -18.81 9.85
N ASP A 262 -11.87 -17.95 10.56
CA ASP A 262 -12.06 -17.66 11.98
C ASP A 262 -13.47 -17.08 12.25
N LYS A 263 -13.89 -16.10 11.42
CA LYS A 263 -15.22 -15.47 11.56
C LYS A 263 -16.40 -16.38 11.19
N ILE A 264 -16.21 -17.29 10.23
CA ILE A 264 -17.23 -18.30 9.91
C ILE A 264 -17.39 -19.27 11.08
N GLY A 265 -16.27 -19.70 11.69
CA GLY A 265 -16.30 -20.55 12.88
C GLY A 265 -17.01 -19.91 14.07
N ASP A 266 -16.75 -18.63 14.34
CA ASP A 266 -17.41 -17.88 15.41
C ASP A 266 -18.94 -17.79 15.20
N ASN A 267 -19.41 -17.58 13.96
CA ASN A 267 -20.85 -17.50 13.65
C ASN A 267 -21.57 -18.84 13.86
N ILE A 268 -20.96 -19.96 13.48
CA ILE A 268 -21.52 -21.30 13.69
C ILE A 268 -21.67 -21.57 15.19
N LEU A 269 -20.66 -21.25 16.01
CA LEU A 269 -20.69 -21.46 17.45
C LEU A 269 -21.74 -20.57 18.18
N THR A 270 -22.09 -19.42 17.62
CA THR A 270 -23.12 -18.54 18.17
C THR A 270 -24.53 -18.93 17.78
N GLU A 271 -24.72 -19.57 16.62
CA GLU A 271 -26.01 -20.11 16.19
C GLU A 271 -26.41 -21.37 16.95
N ASP A 272 -25.46 -22.23 17.29
CA ASP A 272 -25.68 -23.45 18.07
C ASP A 272 -26.01 -23.20 19.56
N ASN A 273 -25.76 -21.98 20.06
CA ASN A 273 -26.00 -21.58 21.44
C ASN A 273 -27.26 -20.71 21.65
N ASN A 274 -28.06 -20.45 20.62
CA ASN A 274 -29.34 -19.76 20.66
C ASN A 274 -30.47 -20.69 20.25
#